data_723236163221207fde7ac8587fab6b6a
#
_entry.id   723236163221207fde7ac8587fab6b6a
#
_cell.length_a   1.000
_cell.length_b   1.000
_cell.length_c   1.000
_cell.angle_alpha   90.00
_cell.angle_beta   90.00
_cell.angle_gamma   90.00
#
_symmetry.space_group_name_H-M   'P 1'
#
loop_
_entity.id
_entity.type
_entity.pdbx_description
1 polymer ?
#
loop_
_entity_poly.entity_id
_entity_poly.type
_entity_poly.pdbx_seq_one_letter_code
_entity_poly.pdbx_strand_id
1 'polypeptide(L)'
;ENLTQHPNILPAAFMEILFFEDQYQKGIGWYRGHFPYIWKKHIKFKKKNLTGEASPRYLASPRVPMRIAKLIPDVKLIIILRDPIDRVYSEYQQKVAQGDETRSFDKIVDCGIADGEIKAKNAFERMKKDPNYYTLDYNFKAYLTHSRYVDHIEYWMKYFPKNQFLILDSKEFDESPNKIFEKVFDFL
;
A
#
# COMPACT_ATOMS: atom_id res chain seq x y z
N GLU A 1 0.54 13.46 4.25
CA GLU A 1 0.32 14.92 4.48
C GLU A 1 1.62 15.72 4.38
N ASN A 2 2.73 15.28 5.00
CA ASN A 2 3.96 16.09 5.02
C ASN A 2 4.57 16.33 3.63
N LEU A 3 4.49 15.39 2.70
CA LEU A 3 5.00 15.57 1.32
C LEU A 3 4.27 16.67 0.56
N THR A 4 3.00 16.90 0.85
CA THR A 4 2.19 17.92 0.17
C THR A 4 2.46 19.35 0.64
N GLN A 5 3.35 19.53 1.62
CA GLN A 5 3.89 20.84 1.97
C GLN A 5 4.91 21.32 0.90
N HIS A 6 5.46 20.42 0.10
CA HIS A 6 6.33 20.79 -0.99
C HIS A 6 5.52 21.40 -2.16
N PRO A 7 5.90 22.57 -2.71
CA PRO A 7 5.08 23.33 -3.66
C PRO A 7 4.81 22.60 -4.98
N ASN A 8 5.58 21.58 -5.31
CA ASN A 8 5.41 20.78 -6.52
C ASN A 8 4.68 19.44 -6.28
N ILE A 9 4.28 19.12 -5.04
CA ILE A 9 3.54 17.91 -4.72
C ILE A 9 2.11 18.28 -4.35
N LEU A 10 1.18 17.88 -5.20
CA LEU A 10 -0.23 18.22 -5.05
C LEU A 10 -0.98 17.07 -4.35
N PRO A 11 -1.80 17.37 -3.33
CA PRO A 11 -2.53 16.34 -2.62
C PRO A 11 -3.61 15.70 -3.51
N ALA A 12 -3.88 14.42 -3.30
CA ALA A 12 -5.13 13.80 -3.71
C ALA A 12 -6.29 14.30 -2.84
N ALA A 13 -7.53 14.07 -3.28
CA ALA A 13 -8.74 14.51 -2.57
C ALA A 13 -8.86 13.88 -1.18
N PHE A 14 -8.40 12.65 -1.02
CA PHE A 14 -8.28 11.95 0.26
C PHE A 14 -7.19 10.89 0.22
N MET A 15 -6.82 10.43 1.42
CA MET A 15 -5.94 9.28 1.60
C MET A 15 -6.73 7.98 1.40
N GLU A 16 -6.03 6.90 1.04
CA GLU A 16 -6.60 5.57 0.89
C GLU A 16 -7.76 5.49 -0.12
N ILE A 17 -7.53 5.99 -1.34
CA ILE A 17 -8.51 5.91 -2.44
C ILE A 17 -8.88 4.45 -2.74
N LEU A 18 -7.96 3.51 -2.51
CA LEU A 18 -8.13 2.05 -2.70
C LEU A 18 -8.61 1.67 -4.12
N PHE A 19 -8.31 2.53 -5.11
CA PHE A 19 -8.78 2.31 -6.48
C PHE A 19 -8.30 0.98 -7.06
N PHE A 20 -6.99 0.71 -6.96
CA PHE A 20 -6.41 -0.49 -7.58
C PHE A 20 -6.81 -1.80 -6.89
N GLU A 21 -7.48 -1.75 -5.77
CA GLU A 21 -8.01 -2.92 -5.09
C GLU A 21 -9.54 -2.98 -5.12
N ASP A 22 -10.20 -2.19 -4.29
CA ASP A 22 -11.64 -2.31 -4.03
C ASP A 22 -12.50 -1.52 -5.02
N GLN A 23 -11.95 -0.42 -5.57
CA GLN A 23 -12.72 0.55 -6.37
C GLN A 23 -12.45 0.46 -7.88
N TYR A 24 -11.72 -0.59 -8.32
CA TYR A 24 -11.26 -0.71 -9.71
C TYR A 24 -12.41 -0.70 -10.73
N GLN A 25 -13.56 -1.25 -10.36
CA GLN A 25 -14.77 -1.29 -11.19
C GLN A 25 -15.37 0.10 -11.49
N LYS A 26 -15.04 1.10 -10.68
CA LYS A 26 -15.50 2.48 -10.90
C LYS A 26 -14.86 3.15 -12.12
N GLY A 27 -13.79 2.53 -12.64
CA GLY A 27 -13.12 2.99 -13.83
C GLY A 27 -12.15 4.15 -13.60
N ILE A 28 -11.28 4.36 -14.60
CA ILE A 28 -10.19 5.34 -14.53
C ILE A 28 -10.67 6.79 -14.40
N GLY A 29 -11.82 7.14 -14.96
CA GLY A 29 -12.40 8.47 -14.84
C GLY A 29 -12.71 8.82 -13.39
N TRP A 30 -13.27 7.86 -12.63
CA TRP A 30 -13.51 8.02 -11.20
C TRP A 30 -12.19 8.21 -10.43
N TYR A 31 -11.19 7.40 -10.71
CA TYR A 31 -9.87 7.50 -10.07
C TYR A 31 -9.22 8.86 -10.32
N ARG A 32 -9.19 9.32 -11.58
CA ARG A 32 -8.62 10.61 -11.95
C ARG A 32 -9.32 11.78 -11.28
N GLY A 33 -10.61 11.65 -11.00
CA GLY A 33 -11.39 12.68 -10.31
C GLY A 33 -10.91 13.02 -8.89
N HIS A 34 -10.07 12.12 -8.28
CA HIS A 34 -9.50 12.34 -6.96
C HIS A 34 -8.20 13.15 -6.95
N PHE A 35 -7.68 13.48 -8.12
CA PHE A 35 -6.44 14.23 -8.27
C PHE A 35 -6.70 15.63 -8.80
N PRO A 36 -5.78 16.58 -8.57
CA PRO A 36 -5.94 17.94 -9.04
C PRO A 36 -6.13 18.02 -10.55
N TYR A 37 -7.17 18.70 -10.99
CA TYR A 37 -7.41 18.97 -12.42
C TYR A 37 -6.51 20.07 -12.94
N ILE A 38 -5.87 19.84 -14.08
CA ILE A 38 -5.02 20.81 -14.80
C ILE A 38 -5.77 22.12 -15.14
N TRP A 39 -7.11 22.09 -15.17
CA TRP A 39 -7.97 23.19 -15.60
C TRP A 39 -8.33 24.20 -14.48
N LYS A 40 -7.90 23.99 -13.24
CA LYS A 40 -8.07 25.04 -12.23
C LYS A 40 -7.11 26.19 -12.56
N LYS A 41 -7.62 27.27 -13.15
CA LYS A 41 -6.92 28.49 -13.58
C LYS A 41 -5.95 29.11 -12.55
N HIS A 42 -6.03 28.67 -11.30
CA HIS A 42 -5.21 29.16 -10.20
C HIS A 42 -4.02 28.24 -9.81
N ILE A 43 -3.95 27.03 -10.37
CA ILE A 43 -2.82 26.14 -10.14
C ILE A 43 -1.87 26.31 -11.33
N LYS A 44 -0.77 27.04 -11.15
CA LYS A 44 0.32 27.10 -12.14
C LYS A 44 1.02 25.74 -12.14
N PHE A 45 0.53 24.80 -12.94
CA PHE A 45 1.23 23.55 -13.17
C PHE A 45 2.57 23.84 -13.84
N LYS A 46 3.65 23.65 -13.10
CA LYS A 46 4.98 23.53 -13.69
C LYS A 46 5.14 22.10 -14.20
N LYS A 47 5.97 21.89 -15.23
CA LYS A 47 6.29 20.55 -15.78
C LYS A 47 6.74 19.49 -14.76
N LYS A 48 6.97 19.88 -13.50
CA LYS A 48 7.48 19.06 -12.39
C LYS A 48 6.45 18.83 -11.26
N ASN A 49 5.16 19.11 -11.49
CA ASN A 49 4.18 18.83 -10.44
C ASN A 49 3.89 17.33 -10.36
N LEU A 50 3.95 16.78 -9.15
CA LEU A 50 3.66 15.40 -8.83
C LEU A 50 2.37 15.32 -8.02
N THR A 51 1.70 14.20 -8.11
CA THR A 51 0.59 13.84 -7.24
C THR A 51 0.64 12.34 -6.96
N GLY A 52 0.02 11.91 -5.89
CA GLY A 52 0.00 10.49 -5.53
C GLY A 52 -1.05 10.21 -4.47
N GLU A 53 -1.19 8.94 -4.16
CA GLU A 53 -2.02 8.43 -3.08
C GLU A 53 -1.22 7.51 -2.15
N ALA A 54 -1.75 7.26 -0.96
CA ALA A 54 -1.23 6.30 0.00
C ALA A 54 -2.33 5.31 0.37
N SER A 55 -2.13 4.05 0.02
CA SER A 55 -3.07 2.95 0.32
C SER A 55 -2.29 1.75 0.87
N PRO A 56 -2.17 1.62 2.20
CA PRO A 56 -1.30 0.61 2.84
C PRO A 56 -1.59 -0.83 2.41
N ARG A 57 -2.86 -1.16 2.13
CA ARG A 57 -3.27 -2.49 1.72
C ARG A 57 -2.75 -2.92 0.35
N TYR A 58 -2.30 -1.97 -0.48
CA TYR A 58 -1.82 -2.28 -1.83
C TYR A 58 -0.64 -3.25 -1.84
N LEU A 59 0.27 -3.14 -0.89
CA LEU A 59 1.48 -3.96 -0.88
C LEU A 59 1.17 -5.46 -0.88
N ALA A 60 0.21 -5.89 -0.07
CA ALA A 60 -0.16 -7.30 0.09
C ALA A 60 -1.10 -7.81 -1.01
N SER A 61 -1.73 -6.94 -1.79
CA SER A 61 -2.71 -7.34 -2.80
C SER A 61 -2.06 -7.77 -4.12
N PRO A 62 -2.28 -9.01 -4.58
CA PRO A 62 -1.67 -9.50 -5.82
C PRO A 62 -2.25 -8.88 -7.10
N ARG A 63 -3.41 -8.22 -7.01
CA ARG A 63 -4.06 -7.56 -8.16
C ARG A 63 -3.50 -6.21 -8.47
N VAL A 64 -3.03 -5.52 -7.43
CA VAL A 64 -2.66 -4.12 -7.48
C VAL A 64 -1.46 -3.85 -8.40
N PRO A 65 -0.32 -4.56 -8.30
CA PRO A 65 0.85 -4.23 -9.12
C PRO A 65 0.56 -4.34 -10.62
N MET A 66 -0.18 -5.35 -11.05
CA MET A 66 -0.58 -5.50 -12.46
C MET A 66 -1.47 -4.35 -12.94
N ARG A 67 -2.43 -3.93 -12.10
CA ARG A 67 -3.35 -2.83 -12.43
C ARG A 67 -2.64 -1.49 -12.51
N ILE A 68 -1.71 -1.24 -11.58
CA ILE A 68 -0.88 -0.03 -11.59
C ILE A 68 0.05 -0.03 -12.81
N ALA A 69 0.75 -1.13 -13.08
CA ALA A 69 1.67 -1.22 -14.22
C ALA A 69 0.96 -0.97 -15.56
N LYS A 70 -0.29 -1.42 -15.69
CA LYS A 70 -1.11 -1.16 -16.89
C LYS A 70 -1.50 0.31 -17.04
N LEU A 71 -1.70 1.02 -15.94
CA LEU A 71 -2.22 2.39 -15.95
C LEU A 71 -1.14 3.45 -15.84
N ILE A 72 -0.13 3.20 -15.01
CA ILE A 72 0.94 4.14 -14.65
C ILE A 72 2.27 3.37 -14.61
N PRO A 73 2.81 2.95 -15.78
CA PRO A 73 4.01 2.11 -15.83
C PRO A 73 5.25 2.78 -15.22
N ASP A 74 5.32 4.11 -15.23
CA ASP A 74 6.46 4.89 -14.71
C ASP A 74 6.23 5.40 -13.28
N VAL A 75 5.31 4.79 -12.53
CA VAL A 75 5.00 5.20 -11.15
C VAL A 75 6.22 5.09 -10.24
N LYS A 76 6.37 6.03 -9.32
CA LYS A 76 7.33 5.95 -8.21
C LYS A 76 6.63 5.32 -6.99
N LEU A 77 7.21 4.27 -6.45
CA LEU A 77 6.66 3.47 -5.37
C LEU A 77 7.48 3.71 -4.10
N ILE A 78 6.85 4.33 -3.11
CA ILE A 78 7.45 4.55 -1.79
C ILE A 78 6.80 3.57 -0.82
N ILE A 79 7.60 2.74 -0.19
CA ILE A 79 7.16 1.71 0.75
C ILE A 79 7.82 2.01 2.10
N ILE A 80 7.00 2.25 3.12
CA ILE A 80 7.47 2.44 4.49
C ILE A 80 7.18 1.15 5.24
N LEU A 81 8.22 0.49 5.73
CA LEU A 81 8.13 -0.76 6.46
C LEU A 81 8.37 -0.52 7.95
N ARG A 82 7.67 -1.26 8.75
CA ARG A 82 7.87 -1.35 10.18
C ARG A 82 8.47 -2.72 10.52
N ASP A 83 9.07 -2.85 11.71
CA ASP A 83 9.40 -4.18 12.24
C ASP A 83 8.20 -5.13 12.06
N PRO A 84 8.38 -6.30 11.43
CA PRO A 84 7.28 -7.20 11.11
C PRO A 84 6.55 -7.73 12.35
N ILE A 85 7.23 -7.91 13.49
CA ILE A 85 6.63 -8.37 14.74
C ILE A 85 5.75 -7.25 15.32
N ASP A 86 6.30 -6.03 15.40
CA ASP A 86 5.57 -4.86 15.85
C ASP A 86 4.34 -4.57 14.97
N ARG A 87 4.47 -4.82 13.66
CA ARG A 87 3.35 -4.64 12.75
C ARG A 87 2.20 -5.61 13.05
N VAL A 88 2.53 -6.90 13.21
CA VAL A 88 1.53 -7.93 13.54
C VAL A 88 0.79 -7.58 14.82
N TYR A 89 1.55 -7.23 15.88
CA TYR A 89 0.97 -6.91 17.16
C TYR A 89 0.11 -5.64 17.11
N SER A 90 0.58 -4.62 16.40
CA SER A 90 -0.18 -3.37 16.21
C SER A 90 -1.49 -3.58 15.46
N GLU A 91 -1.48 -4.38 14.39
CA GLU A 91 -2.68 -4.72 13.63
C GLU A 91 -3.67 -5.51 14.50
N TYR A 92 -3.17 -6.47 15.28
CA TYR A 92 -3.98 -7.20 16.25
C TYR A 92 -4.67 -6.26 17.24
N GLN A 93 -3.92 -5.36 17.88
CA GLN A 93 -4.48 -4.40 18.83
C GLN A 93 -5.55 -3.51 18.18
N GLN A 94 -5.31 -3.07 16.96
CA GLN A 94 -6.29 -2.28 16.20
C GLN A 94 -7.59 -3.08 15.98
N LYS A 95 -7.49 -4.35 15.60
CA LYS A 95 -8.64 -5.22 15.36
C LYS A 95 -9.42 -5.53 16.64
N VAL A 96 -8.74 -5.72 17.76
CA VAL A 96 -9.38 -5.86 19.09
C VAL A 96 -10.12 -4.58 19.45
N ALA A 97 -9.51 -3.42 19.30
CA ALA A 97 -10.13 -2.13 19.58
C ALA A 97 -11.37 -1.83 18.71
N GLN A 98 -11.39 -2.34 17.47
CA GLN A 98 -12.53 -2.24 16.55
C GLN A 98 -13.63 -3.28 16.84
N GLY A 99 -13.38 -4.27 17.69
CA GLY A 99 -14.28 -5.39 17.95
C GLY A 99 -14.28 -6.48 16.87
N ASP A 100 -13.37 -6.40 15.91
CA ASP A 100 -13.25 -7.34 14.78
C ASP A 100 -12.48 -8.61 15.16
N GLU A 101 -11.74 -8.59 16.28
CA GLU A 101 -10.95 -9.72 16.77
C GLU A 101 -11.24 -9.98 18.25
N THR A 102 -11.57 -11.22 18.57
CA THR A 102 -11.90 -11.67 19.94
C THR A 102 -10.94 -12.74 20.48
N ARG A 103 -10.07 -13.28 19.61
CA ARG A 103 -9.09 -14.30 20.00
C ARG A 103 -7.91 -13.62 20.72
N SER A 104 -7.20 -14.39 21.56
CA SER A 104 -5.92 -13.95 22.13
C SER A 104 -4.83 -13.89 21.05
N PHE A 105 -3.80 -13.09 21.28
CA PHE A 105 -2.67 -12.94 20.34
C PHE A 105 -1.99 -14.29 20.06
N ASP A 106 -1.75 -15.09 21.11
CA ASP A 106 -1.15 -16.43 20.96
C ASP A 106 -1.94 -17.32 20.01
N LYS A 107 -3.28 -17.33 20.13
CA LYS A 107 -4.15 -18.09 19.22
C LYS A 107 -4.05 -17.61 17.78
N ILE A 108 -3.85 -16.32 17.56
CA ILE A 108 -3.67 -15.77 16.20
C ILE A 108 -2.35 -16.24 15.61
N VAL A 109 -1.28 -16.20 16.40
CA VAL A 109 0.04 -16.66 15.97
C VAL A 109 0.01 -18.16 15.66
N ASP A 110 -0.53 -18.98 16.55
CA ASP A 110 -0.64 -20.43 16.37
C ASP A 110 -1.45 -20.79 15.12
N CYS A 111 -2.61 -20.15 14.92
CA CYS A 111 -3.44 -20.37 13.73
C CYS A 111 -2.73 -19.87 12.46
N GLY A 112 -1.97 -18.80 12.56
CA GLY A 112 -1.20 -18.25 11.44
C GLY A 112 -0.10 -19.20 10.98
N ILE A 113 0.60 -19.81 11.92
CA ILE A 113 1.68 -20.79 11.66
C ILE A 113 1.11 -22.11 11.12
N ALA A 114 0.02 -22.62 11.70
CA ALA A 114 -0.53 -23.92 11.34
C ALA A 114 -1.17 -23.94 9.94
N ASP A 115 -2.27 -23.21 9.77
CA ASP A 115 -3.09 -23.24 8.55
C ASP A 115 -3.12 -21.92 7.79
N GLY A 116 -2.79 -20.83 8.47
CA GLY A 116 -2.94 -19.47 7.95
C GLY A 116 -2.10 -19.21 6.71
N GLU A 117 -0.87 -19.70 6.68
CA GLU A 117 0.03 -19.57 5.54
C GLU A 117 -0.50 -20.27 4.29
N ILE A 118 -0.98 -21.51 4.45
CA ILE A 118 -1.53 -22.28 3.32
C ILE A 118 -2.78 -21.60 2.77
N LYS A 119 -3.67 -21.17 3.65
CA LYS A 119 -4.90 -20.45 3.27
C LYS A 119 -4.59 -19.12 2.58
N ALA A 120 -3.65 -18.35 3.13
CA ALA A 120 -3.23 -17.09 2.56
C ALA A 120 -2.57 -17.26 1.18
N LYS A 121 -1.69 -18.25 1.01
CA LYS A 121 -1.08 -18.59 -0.27
C LYS A 121 -2.13 -18.99 -1.31
N ASN A 122 -3.07 -19.85 -0.94
CA ASN A 122 -4.15 -20.26 -1.83
C ASN A 122 -5.06 -19.07 -2.23
N ALA A 123 -5.38 -18.20 -1.29
CA ALA A 123 -6.15 -16.98 -1.55
C ALA A 123 -5.39 -16.04 -2.49
N PHE A 124 -4.10 -15.83 -2.26
CA PHE A 124 -3.23 -15.02 -3.11
C PHE A 124 -3.21 -15.55 -4.56
N GLU A 125 -3.02 -16.86 -4.75
CA GLU A 125 -3.01 -17.46 -6.08
C GLU A 125 -4.39 -17.38 -6.78
N ARG A 126 -5.48 -17.51 -6.02
CA ARG A 126 -6.84 -17.31 -6.59
C ARG A 126 -7.07 -15.86 -6.99
N MET A 127 -6.68 -14.90 -6.16
CA MET A 127 -6.81 -13.47 -6.48
C MET A 127 -6.03 -13.04 -7.72
N LYS A 128 -4.92 -13.71 -8.03
CA LYS A 128 -4.17 -13.49 -9.29
C LYS A 128 -4.96 -13.94 -10.51
N LYS A 129 -5.71 -15.02 -10.40
CA LYS A 129 -6.47 -15.65 -11.49
C LYS A 129 -7.86 -15.04 -11.66
N ASP A 130 -8.51 -14.72 -10.56
CA ASP A 130 -9.88 -14.16 -10.53
C ASP A 130 -9.86 -12.75 -9.92
N PRO A 131 -10.01 -11.70 -10.75
CA PRO A 131 -10.04 -10.33 -10.28
C PRO A 131 -11.19 -10.00 -9.31
N ASN A 132 -12.23 -10.82 -9.29
CA ASN A 132 -13.39 -10.62 -8.43
C ASN A 132 -13.35 -11.48 -7.16
N TYR A 133 -12.39 -12.41 -7.05
CA TYR A 133 -12.27 -13.24 -5.85
C TYR A 133 -11.90 -12.39 -4.65
N TYR A 134 -12.69 -12.47 -3.60
CA TYR A 134 -12.50 -11.76 -2.35
C TYR A 134 -12.59 -12.74 -1.17
N THR A 135 -11.75 -12.57 -0.17
CA THR A 135 -11.84 -13.33 1.08
C THR A 135 -11.45 -12.45 2.26
N LEU A 136 -12.32 -12.43 3.26
CA LEU A 136 -12.09 -11.71 4.52
C LEU A 136 -10.86 -12.25 5.26
N ASP A 137 -10.62 -13.56 5.20
CA ASP A 137 -9.50 -14.17 5.90
C ASP A 137 -8.15 -13.64 5.38
N TYR A 138 -7.99 -13.47 4.07
CA TYR A 138 -6.78 -12.88 3.52
C TYR A 138 -6.69 -11.39 3.83
N ASN A 139 -7.74 -10.64 3.58
CA ASN A 139 -7.70 -9.18 3.66
C ASN A 139 -7.63 -8.64 5.10
N PHE A 140 -8.13 -9.39 6.08
CA PHE A 140 -8.28 -8.90 7.45
C PHE A 140 -7.69 -9.80 8.54
N LYS A 141 -7.31 -11.05 8.22
CA LYS A 141 -6.83 -12.01 9.23
C LYS A 141 -5.50 -12.66 8.88
N ALA A 142 -4.87 -12.26 7.79
CA ALA A 142 -3.58 -12.77 7.36
C ALA A 142 -2.41 -12.00 7.99
N TYR A 143 -2.46 -11.78 9.30
CA TYR A 143 -1.51 -10.94 10.05
C TYR A 143 -0.05 -11.27 9.76
N LEU A 144 0.33 -12.56 9.87
CA LEU A 144 1.71 -13.01 9.66
C LEU A 144 2.11 -12.88 8.19
N THR A 145 1.23 -13.30 7.27
CA THR A 145 1.49 -13.25 5.82
C THR A 145 1.72 -11.82 5.34
N HIS A 146 0.91 -10.86 5.81
CA HIS A 146 1.07 -9.46 5.45
C HIS A 146 2.36 -8.84 5.98
N SER A 147 2.96 -9.41 7.02
CA SER A 147 4.25 -8.96 7.57
C SER A 147 5.46 -9.58 6.87
N ARG A 148 5.26 -10.54 5.98
CA ARG A 148 6.33 -11.12 5.16
C ARG A 148 6.56 -10.24 3.93
N TYR A 149 7.06 -9.05 4.15
CA TYR A 149 7.22 -8.01 3.13
C TYR A 149 8.01 -8.46 1.90
N VAL A 150 9.02 -9.32 2.09
CA VAL A 150 9.86 -9.82 1.01
C VAL A 150 9.04 -10.49 -0.09
N ASP A 151 8.07 -11.33 0.27
CA ASP A 151 7.23 -12.05 -0.68
C ASP A 151 6.40 -11.08 -1.54
N HIS A 152 5.88 -10.03 -0.89
CA HIS A 152 5.10 -9.00 -1.58
C HIS A 152 5.97 -8.13 -2.47
N ILE A 153 7.13 -7.67 -1.97
CA ILE A 153 8.05 -6.83 -2.74
C ILE A 153 8.60 -7.59 -3.96
N GLU A 154 9.02 -8.85 -3.78
CA GLU A 154 9.45 -9.70 -4.90
C GLU A 154 8.35 -9.88 -5.96
N TYR A 155 7.09 -9.99 -5.51
CA TYR A 155 5.97 -10.06 -6.44
C TYR A 155 5.78 -8.75 -7.22
N TRP A 156 5.89 -7.59 -6.55
CA TRP A 156 5.83 -6.27 -7.19
C TRP A 156 6.97 -6.04 -8.16
N MET A 157 8.18 -6.52 -7.85
CA MET A 157 9.36 -6.44 -8.74
C MET A 157 9.22 -7.20 -10.05
N LYS A 158 8.20 -8.03 -10.22
CA LYS A 158 7.85 -8.64 -11.51
C LYS A 158 7.20 -7.64 -12.48
N TYR A 159 6.69 -6.54 -11.97
CA TYR A 159 5.97 -5.51 -12.73
C TYR A 159 6.73 -4.20 -12.84
N PHE A 160 7.64 -3.92 -11.92
CA PHE A 160 8.37 -2.66 -11.85
C PHE A 160 9.86 -2.89 -11.60
N PRO A 161 10.75 -2.16 -12.29
CA PRO A 161 12.19 -2.24 -12.06
C PRO A 161 12.58 -1.62 -10.71
N LYS A 162 13.73 -2.03 -10.16
CA LYS A 162 14.21 -1.59 -8.83
C LYS A 162 14.27 -0.08 -8.65
N ASN A 163 14.61 0.66 -9.69
CA ASN A 163 14.74 2.13 -9.62
C ASN A 163 13.40 2.88 -9.47
N GLN A 164 12.28 2.15 -9.51
CA GLN A 164 10.95 2.69 -9.21
C GLN A 164 10.55 2.47 -7.75
N PHE A 165 11.38 1.81 -6.93
CA PHE A 165 11.11 1.58 -5.52
C PHE A 165 12.02 2.41 -4.62
N LEU A 166 11.43 3.03 -3.62
CA LEU A 166 12.11 3.56 -2.44
C LEU A 166 11.53 2.85 -1.21
N ILE A 167 12.36 2.05 -0.55
CA ILE A 167 11.97 1.32 0.67
C ILE A 167 12.60 2.03 1.85
N LEU A 168 11.77 2.37 2.83
CA LEU A 168 12.14 3.14 4.02
C LEU A 168 11.76 2.38 5.28
N ASP A 169 12.56 2.54 6.33
CA ASP A 169 12.24 2.06 7.67
C ASP A 169 11.43 3.12 8.41
N SER A 170 10.30 2.71 9.01
CA SER A 170 9.48 3.61 9.82
C SER A 170 10.21 4.14 11.05
N LYS A 171 11.14 3.36 11.62
CA LYS A 171 11.96 3.77 12.75
C LYS A 171 12.92 4.90 12.37
N GLU A 172 13.58 4.79 11.19
CA GLU A 172 14.41 5.90 10.68
C GLU A 172 13.58 7.17 10.46
N PHE A 173 12.30 7.01 10.06
CA PHE A 173 11.41 8.15 9.86
C PHE A 173 11.13 8.88 11.18
N ASP A 174 10.92 8.13 12.28
CA ASP A 174 10.67 8.71 13.60
C ASP A 174 11.93 9.37 14.18
N GLU A 175 13.11 8.78 13.96
CA GLU A 175 14.40 9.26 14.49
C GLU A 175 14.97 10.45 13.70
N SER A 176 14.77 10.49 12.39
CA SER A 176 15.39 11.45 11.49
C SER A 176 14.51 11.83 10.30
N PRO A 177 13.34 12.45 10.52
CA PRO A 177 12.37 12.72 9.46
C PRO A 177 12.94 13.56 8.30
N ASN A 178 13.79 14.55 8.60
CA ASN A 178 14.36 15.41 7.56
C ASN A 178 15.23 14.63 6.56
N LYS A 179 16.06 13.69 7.04
CA LYS A 179 16.88 12.85 6.17
C LYS A 179 16.02 11.94 5.29
N ILE A 180 14.91 11.48 5.81
CA ILE A 180 13.96 10.65 5.04
C ILE A 180 13.28 11.49 3.97
N PHE A 181 12.88 12.73 4.28
CA PHE A 181 12.32 13.63 3.26
C PHE A 181 13.33 13.96 2.16
N GLU A 182 14.60 14.18 2.48
CA GLU A 182 15.65 14.35 1.48
C GLU A 182 15.74 13.14 0.55
N LYS A 183 15.83 11.91 1.11
CA LYS A 183 15.81 10.66 0.31
C LYS A 183 14.57 10.58 -0.59
N VAL A 184 13.39 10.97 -0.10
CA VAL A 184 12.15 10.95 -0.88
C VAL A 184 12.18 11.99 -2.00
N PHE A 185 12.62 13.21 -1.74
CA PHE A 185 12.69 14.26 -2.76
C PHE A 185 13.72 13.96 -3.84
N ASP A 186 14.86 13.35 -3.48
CA ASP A 186 15.85 12.89 -4.45
C ASP A 186 15.34 11.75 -5.34
N PHE A 187 14.46 10.91 -4.77
CA PHE A 187 13.87 9.80 -5.50
C PHE A 187 12.75 10.24 -6.47
N LEU A 188 11.98 11.28 -6.14
CA LEU A 188 10.85 11.78 -6.91
C LEU A 188 11.28 12.71 -8.05
#